data_b36a6771fc6b1cca59adb925558e48a0
#
_entry.id   b36a6771fc6b1cca59adb925558e48a0
#
_cell.length_a   1.000
_cell.length_b   1.000
_cell.length_c   1.000
_cell.angle_alpha   90.00
_cell.angle_beta   90.00
_cell.angle_gamma   90.00
#
_symmetry.space_group_name_H-M   'P 1'
#
loop_
_entity.id
_entity.type
_entity.pdbx_description
1 polymer ?
#
loop_
_entity_poly.entity_id
_entity_poly.type
_entity_poly.pdbx_seq_one_letter_code
_entity_poly.pdbx_strand_id
1 'polypeptide(L)'
;LLLSAILLTNMAFCQEEKKVSVDDEVFVVVEEQAEFPGGMEAMYAYIGKNLKYPELAKEKGIEGRVFVQFVIEKDGSISNVKILRGIGGGCDEAAMEMVKNMPKWKPGKQRGKPVRFQFTLPIKFELPKNKE
;
A
#
# COMPACT_ATOMS: atom_id res chain seq x y z
N LEU A 1 37.84 29.17 42.38
CA LEU A 1 37.51 28.80 42.07
C LEU A 1 36.73 28.31 41.32
N LEU A 2 36.50 28.15 40.96
CA LEU A 2 35.83 27.72 40.42
C LEU A 2 35.11 27.28 39.74
N LEU A 3 34.86 26.99 39.38
CA LEU A 3 34.21 26.58 38.83
C LEU A 3 33.42 26.10 38.27
N SER A 4 33.09 25.81 38.03
CA SER A 4 32.46 25.36 37.59
C SER A 4 31.65 25.11 36.92
N ALA A 5 31.41 24.91 36.70
CA ALA A 5 30.65 24.72 36.14
C ALA A 5 30.18 24.25 35.19
N ILE A 6 30.02 24.00 34.94
CA ILE A 6 29.60 23.63 34.16
C ILE A 6 28.86 23.13 33.52
N LEU A 7 28.60 22.91 33.33
CA LEU A 7 27.92 22.47 32.76
C LEU A 7 27.12 22.08 32.16
N LEU A 8 26.89 21.94 31.94
CA LEU A 8 26.12 21.58 31.50
C LEU A 8 25.42 21.37 30.72
N THR A 9 25.22 21.08 30.41
CA THR A 9 24.59 20.98 29.77
C THR A 9 24.11 20.53 28.90
N ASN A 10 23.97 20.32 28.61
CA ASN A 10 23.46 20.01 27.75
C ASN A 10 22.74 19.37 27.22
N MET A 11 22.52 18.90 27.17
CA MET A 11 21.89 18.28 26.77
C MET A 11 20.91 18.22 26.20
N ALA A 12 20.68 18.04 26.00
CA ALA A 12 19.63 18.23 25.66
C ALA A 12 19.40 17.97 24.41
N PHE A 13 19.44 17.96 24.00
CA PHE A 13 19.28 17.76 22.85
C PHE A 13 18.64 16.86 22.43
N CYS A 14 18.52 16.49 22.40
CA CYS A 14 18.18 15.59 21.92
C CYS A 14 17.00 15.36 21.59
N GLN A 15 16.37 15.63 21.81
CA GLN A 15 15.26 15.48 21.69
C GLN A 15 14.67 15.84 20.65
N GLU A 16 14.97 15.92 19.90
CA GLU A 16 14.53 16.19 18.87
C GLU A 16 14.02 15.20 18.19
N GLU A 17 13.58 14.28 18.58
CA GLU A 17 13.00 13.36 17.96
C GLU A 17 11.85 13.81 17.37
N LYS A 18 11.56 13.72 16.22
CA LYS A 18 10.39 13.94 15.66
C LYS A 18 9.48 13.04 16.19
N LYS A 19 8.56 13.37 16.89
CA LYS A 19 7.57 12.52 17.28
C LYS A 19 6.68 12.36 16.19
N VAL A 20 6.59 11.24 15.60
CA VAL A 20 5.57 10.95 14.62
C VAL A 20 4.29 10.76 15.39
N SER A 21 3.30 11.56 15.09
CA SER A 21 2.02 11.46 15.72
C SER A 21 1.44 10.08 15.44
N VAL A 22 0.72 9.52 16.37
CA VAL A 22 0.06 8.23 16.17
C VAL A 22 -0.82 8.32 14.94
N ASP A 23 -1.40 9.50 14.68
CA ASP A 23 -2.26 9.67 13.53
C ASP A 23 -1.53 9.55 12.20
N ASP A 24 -0.23 9.81 12.17
CA ASP A 24 0.51 9.73 10.94
C ASP A 24 1.23 8.41 10.75
N GLU A 25 1.21 7.58 11.75
CA GLU A 25 1.92 6.31 11.69
C GLU A 25 1.26 5.35 10.72
N VAL A 26 2.07 4.67 9.91
CA VAL A 26 1.57 3.67 8.97
C VAL A 26 1.89 2.30 9.54
N PHE A 27 0.87 1.48 9.71
CA PHE A 27 1.04 0.14 10.29
C PHE A 27 1.17 -0.89 9.18
N VAL A 28 2.00 -1.88 9.38
CA VAL A 28 2.07 -3.01 8.46
C VAL A 28 1.39 -4.24 9.06
N VAL A 29 1.16 -4.21 10.37
CA VAL A 29 0.44 -5.28 11.06
C VAL A 29 -0.57 -4.60 11.96
N VAL A 30 -1.82 -5.02 11.89
CA VAL A 30 -2.88 -4.44 12.69
C VAL A 30 -3.73 -5.51 13.31
N GLU A 31 -4.45 -5.15 14.34
CA GLU A 31 -5.31 -6.12 15.03
C GLU A 31 -6.51 -6.49 14.17
N GLU A 32 -7.09 -5.53 13.47
CA GLU A 32 -8.18 -5.82 12.53
C GLU A 32 -7.73 -5.39 11.16
N GLN A 33 -7.72 -6.32 10.24
CA GLN A 33 -7.24 -6.06 8.88
C GLN A 33 -8.17 -5.13 8.13
N ALA A 34 -7.59 -4.36 7.23
CA ALA A 34 -8.38 -3.58 6.30
C ALA A 34 -9.07 -4.55 5.33
N GLU A 35 -10.21 -4.13 4.81
CA GLU A 35 -11.00 -5.01 3.97
C GLU A 35 -11.58 -4.28 2.80
N PHE A 36 -11.51 -4.89 1.63
CA PHE A 36 -12.16 -4.35 0.45
C PHE A 36 -13.68 -4.45 0.66
N PRO A 37 -14.47 -3.47 0.19
CA PRO A 37 -15.92 -3.55 0.38
C PRO A 37 -16.45 -4.84 -0.22
N GLY A 38 -17.13 -5.63 0.58
CA GLY A 38 -17.62 -6.92 0.15
C GLY A 38 -16.65 -8.06 0.33
N GLY A 39 -15.43 -7.79 0.83
CA GLY A 39 -14.46 -8.83 1.15
C GLY A 39 -13.60 -9.24 -0.02
N MET A 40 -12.87 -10.33 0.17
CA MET A 40 -11.91 -10.80 -0.83
C MET A 40 -12.57 -11.17 -2.15
N GLU A 41 -13.74 -11.78 -2.10
CA GLU A 41 -14.43 -12.15 -3.33
C GLU A 41 -14.78 -10.92 -4.16
N ALA A 42 -15.25 -9.87 -3.50
CA ALA A 42 -15.57 -8.63 -4.20
C ALA A 42 -14.32 -7.99 -4.77
N MET A 43 -13.20 -8.12 -4.06
CA MET A 43 -11.95 -7.58 -4.54
C MET A 43 -11.49 -8.29 -5.80
N TYR A 44 -11.56 -9.61 -5.81
CA TYR A 44 -11.16 -10.37 -6.99
C TYR A 44 -12.09 -10.08 -8.17
N ALA A 45 -13.37 -9.89 -7.89
CA ALA A 45 -14.31 -9.54 -8.95
C ALA A 45 -14.00 -8.15 -9.51
N TYR A 46 -13.65 -7.21 -8.64
CA TYR A 46 -13.27 -5.87 -9.06
C TYR A 46 -12.03 -5.93 -9.95
N ILE A 47 -11.03 -6.68 -9.53
CA ILE A 47 -9.79 -6.81 -10.30
C ILE A 47 -10.10 -7.42 -11.66
N GLY A 48 -10.86 -8.48 -11.69
CA GLY A 48 -11.18 -9.14 -12.95
C GLY A 48 -11.94 -8.25 -13.92
N LYS A 49 -12.78 -7.38 -13.37
CA LYS A 49 -13.57 -6.52 -14.20
C LYS A 49 -12.83 -5.26 -14.66
N ASN A 50 -11.93 -4.75 -13.85
CA ASN A 50 -11.31 -3.46 -14.11
C ASN A 50 -9.86 -3.50 -14.54
N LEU A 51 -9.20 -4.63 -14.41
CA LEU A 51 -7.81 -4.73 -14.80
C LEU A 51 -7.72 -4.84 -16.31
N LYS A 52 -6.95 -3.94 -16.90
CA LYS A 52 -6.79 -3.96 -18.34
C LYS A 52 -5.45 -4.57 -18.69
N TYR A 53 -5.48 -5.57 -19.55
CA TYR A 53 -4.25 -6.21 -19.99
C TYR A 53 -3.72 -5.38 -21.16
N PRO A 54 -2.54 -4.80 -21.04
CA PRO A 54 -2.03 -3.94 -22.13
C PRO A 54 -1.78 -4.72 -23.39
N GLU A 55 -2.06 -4.11 -24.52
CA GLU A 55 -1.85 -4.76 -25.81
C GLU A 55 -0.38 -5.16 -26.02
N LEU A 56 0.52 -4.29 -25.61
CA LEU A 56 1.94 -4.59 -25.74
C LEU A 56 2.31 -5.85 -24.98
N ALA A 57 1.78 -5.99 -23.77
CA ALA A 57 2.07 -7.17 -22.97
C ALA A 57 1.47 -8.42 -23.61
N LYS A 58 0.28 -8.30 -24.18
CA LYS A 58 -0.33 -9.44 -24.87
C LYS A 58 0.51 -9.86 -26.04
N GLU A 59 0.96 -8.91 -26.83
CA GLU A 59 1.75 -9.21 -28.00
C GLU A 59 3.07 -9.87 -27.66
N LYS A 60 3.67 -9.47 -26.58
CA LYS A 60 4.95 -10.01 -26.17
C LYS A 60 4.84 -11.21 -25.24
N GLY A 61 3.63 -11.62 -24.93
CA GLY A 61 3.43 -12.78 -24.06
C GLY A 61 3.87 -12.55 -22.63
N ILE A 62 3.78 -11.30 -22.14
CA ILE A 62 4.23 -10.98 -20.81
C ILE A 62 3.20 -11.39 -19.80
N GLU A 63 3.57 -12.25 -18.86
CA GLU A 63 2.71 -12.71 -17.79
C GLU A 63 3.47 -12.65 -16.49
N GLY A 64 2.77 -12.61 -15.39
CA GLY A 64 3.39 -12.62 -14.08
C GLY A 64 2.57 -11.86 -13.08
N ARG A 65 3.18 -11.59 -11.95
CA ARG A 65 2.52 -10.85 -10.88
C ARG A 65 3.17 -9.50 -10.68
N VAL A 66 2.34 -8.48 -10.58
CA VAL A 66 2.78 -7.15 -10.24
C VAL A 66 2.42 -6.93 -8.78
N PHE A 67 3.40 -6.54 -7.98
CA PHE A 67 3.16 -6.30 -6.56
C PHE A 67 2.99 -4.81 -6.33
N VAL A 68 1.79 -4.41 -5.97
CA VAL A 68 1.46 -3.01 -5.75
C VAL A 68 1.33 -2.77 -4.25
N GLN A 69 2.06 -1.78 -3.75
CA GLN A 69 1.98 -1.44 -2.36
C GLN A 69 1.24 -0.11 -2.24
N PHE A 70 0.36 -0.01 -1.29
CA PHE A 70 -0.38 1.23 -1.08
C PHE A 70 -0.80 1.33 0.38
N VAL A 71 -1.23 2.52 0.77
CA VAL A 71 -1.69 2.76 2.12
C VAL A 71 -3.20 2.92 2.09
N ILE A 72 -3.88 2.19 2.96
CA ILE A 72 -5.30 2.36 3.17
C ILE A 72 -5.44 3.32 4.32
N GLU A 73 -5.95 4.51 4.03
CA GLU A 73 -6.03 5.57 5.02
C GLU A 73 -7.12 5.30 6.05
N LYS A 74 -7.16 6.12 7.07
CA LYS A 74 -8.15 5.95 8.13
C LYS A 74 -9.58 6.02 7.62
N ASP A 75 -9.80 6.76 6.55
CA ASP A 75 -11.12 6.86 5.95
C ASP A 75 -11.34 5.82 4.86
N GLY A 76 -10.39 4.93 4.66
CA GLY A 76 -10.50 3.87 3.66
C GLY A 76 -9.99 4.24 2.28
N SER A 77 -9.59 5.50 2.08
CA SER A 77 -9.09 5.89 0.76
C SER A 77 -7.69 5.34 0.55
N ILE A 78 -7.27 5.29 -0.69
CA ILE A 78 -5.99 4.72 -1.07
C ILE A 78 -4.99 5.83 -1.35
N SER A 79 -3.79 5.69 -0.82
CA SER A 79 -2.73 6.67 -1.08
C SER A 79 -1.39 5.97 -1.23
N ASN A 80 -0.37 6.72 -1.60
CA ASN A 80 1.01 6.22 -1.73
C ASN A 80 1.11 4.93 -2.51
N VAL A 81 0.47 4.90 -3.68
CA VAL A 81 0.49 3.73 -4.54
C VAL A 81 1.83 3.63 -5.23
N LYS A 82 2.48 2.49 -5.11
CA LYS A 82 3.74 2.28 -5.82
C LYS A 82 3.92 0.83 -6.18
N ILE A 83 4.74 0.58 -7.18
CA ILE A 83 5.04 -0.75 -7.64
C ILE A 83 6.27 -1.25 -6.92
N LEU A 84 6.15 -2.35 -6.20
CA LEU A 84 7.29 -2.97 -5.56
C LEU A 84 8.02 -3.87 -6.55
N ARG A 85 7.27 -4.54 -7.40
CA ARG A 85 7.86 -5.44 -8.36
C ARG A 85 6.95 -5.49 -9.54
N GLY A 86 7.49 -5.21 -10.71
CA GLY A 86 6.71 -5.18 -11.94
C GLY A 86 7.18 -6.19 -12.95
N ILE A 87 6.45 -6.28 -14.06
CA ILE A 87 6.79 -7.19 -15.13
C ILE A 87 6.91 -6.46 -16.47
N GLY A 88 6.63 -5.16 -16.49
CA GLY A 88 6.78 -4.38 -17.71
C GLY A 88 5.63 -4.54 -18.68
N GLY A 89 5.84 -4.09 -19.90
CA GLY A 89 4.82 -4.18 -20.94
C GLY A 89 3.58 -3.35 -20.69
N GLY A 90 3.64 -2.40 -19.77
CA GLY A 90 2.49 -1.60 -19.41
C GLY A 90 1.65 -2.21 -18.30
N CYS A 91 2.00 -3.41 -17.86
CA CYS A 91 1.26 -4.10 -16.80
C CYS A 91 1.36 -3.36 -15.48
N ASP A 92 2.54 -2.79 -15.18
CA ASP A 92 2.74 -2.07 -13.94
C ASP A 92 1.82 -0.86 -13.87
N GLU A 93 1.74 -0.11 -14.96
CA GLU A 93 0.88 1.06 -15.01
C GLU A 93 -0.60 0.68 -14.93
N ALA A 94 -0.96 -0.41 -15.59
CA ALA A 94 -2.35 -0.88 -15.57
C ALA A 94 -2.76 -1.29 -14.15
N ALA A 95 -1.86 -1.96 -13.44
CA ALA A 95 -2.13 -2.38 -12.07
C ALA A 95 -2.27 -1.16 -11.16
N MET A 96 -1.37 -0.20 -11.32
CA MET A 96 -1.40 1.01 -10.52
C MET A 96 -2.68 1.80 -10.73
N GLU A 97 -3.07 1.95 -11.98
CA GLU A 97 -4.28 2.68 -12.31
C GLU A 97 -5.50 2.00 -11.70
N MET A 98 -5.56 0.68 -11.79
CA MET A 98 -6.68 -0.05 -11.22
C MET A 98 -6.77 0.15 -9.70
N VAL A 99 -5.63 0.10 -9.03
CA VAL A 99 -5.60 0.28 -7.59
C VAL A 99 -6.03 1.70 -7.21
N LYS A 100 -5.57 2.69 -7.97
CA LYS A 100 -5.92 4.08 -7.68
C LYS A 100 -7.41 4.34 -7.81
N ASN A 101 -8.08 3.57 -8.62
CA ASN A 101 -9.52 3.76 -8.83
C ASN A 101 -10.40 2.88 -7.95
N MET A 102 -9.81 2.17 -7.02
CA MET A 102 -10.60 1.32 -6.13
C MET A 102 -11.52 2.13 -5.23
N PRO A 103 -12.67 1.57 -4.87
CA PRO A 103 -13.55 2.24 -3.90
C PRO A 103 -12.90 2.27 -2.53
N LYS A 104 -13.49 3.00 -1.61
CA LYS A 104 -12.95 3.08 -0.27
C LYS A 104 -13.02 1.74 0.42
N TRP A 105 -11.96 1.41 1.12
CA TRP A 105 -11.86 0.17 1.87
C TRP A 105 -12.36 0.41 3.29
N LYS A 106 -12.63 -0.69 3.98
CA LYS A 106 -12.86 -0.62 5.40
C LYS A 106 -11.45 -0.54 5.99
N PRO A 107 -11.13 0.48 6.79
CA PRO A 107 -9.75 0.67 7.24
C PRO A 107 -9.34 -0.38 8.27
N GLY A 108 -8.04 -0.60 8.37
CA GLY A 108 -7.51 -1.44 9.43
C GLY A 108 -7.69 -0.75 10.77
N LYS A 109 -7.73 -1.50 11.83
CA LYS A 109 -7.94 -0.93 13.16
C LYS A 109 -6.94 -1.47 14.16
N GLN A 110 -6.58 -0.58 15.07
CA GLN A 110 -5.71 -0.94 16.15
C GLN A 110 -6.39 -0.42 17.41
N ARG A 111 -6.66 -1.30 18.34
CA ARG A 111 -7.37 -0.94 19.56
C ARG A 111 -8.71 -0.28 19.26
N GLY A 112 -9.39 -0.80 18.27
CA GLY A 112 -10.71 -0.32 17.88
C GLY A 112 -10.73 0.98 17.12
N LYS A 113 -9.56 1.57 16.82
CA LYS A 113 -9.50 2.83 16.10
C LYS A 113 -8.93 2.66 14.71
N PRO A 114 -9.47 3.34 13.72
CA PRO A 114 -8.95 3.23 12.38
C PRO A 114 -7.51 3.77 12.33
N VAL A 115 -6.65 3.08 11.60
CA VAL A 115 -5.28 3.50 11.43
C VAL A 115 -4.90 3.40 9.96
N ARG A 116 -3.78 4.01 9.61
CA ARG A 116 -3.26 3.91 8.26
C ARG A 116 -2.57 2.56 8.15
N PHE A 117 -2.89 1.82 7.12
CA PHE A 117 -2.40 0.45 6.98
C PHE A 117 -1.76 0.27 5.61
N GLN A 118 -0.53 -0.24 5.60
CA GLN A 118 0.17 -0.49 4.36
C GLN A 118 -0.14 -1.89 3.89
N PHE A 119 -0.58 -2.02 2.67
CA PHE A 119 -0.98 -3.29 2.10
C PHE A 119 -0.23 -3.54 0.81
N THR A 120 0.17 -4.77 0.57
CA THR A 120 0.82 -5.17 -0.67
C THR A 120 -0.10 -6.15 -1.37
N LEU A 121 -0.49 -5.82 -2.57
CA LEU A 121 -1.44 -6.63 -3.32
C LEU A 121 -0.76 -7.22 -4.55
N PRO A 122 -0.71 -8.55 -4.65
CA PRO A 122 -0.19 -9.17 -5.87
C PRO A 122 -1.30 -9.21 -6.91
N ILE A 123 -1.01 -8.71 -8.09
CA ILE A 123 -1.98 -8.69 -9.17
C ILE A 123 -1.46 -9.57 -10.29
N LYS A 124 -2.21 -10.60 -10.60
CA LYS A 124 -1.78 -11.57 -11.58
C LYS A 124 -2.21 -11.20 -12.98
N PHE A 125 -1.26 -11.19 -13.90
CA PHE A 125 -1.54 -11.02 -15.31
C PHE A 125 -1.30 -12.35 -15.98
N GLU A 126 -2.36 -12.91 -16.51
CA GLU A 126 -2.25 -14.22 -17.13
C GLU A 126 -3.01 -14.19 -18.43
N LEU A 127 -2.37 -14.60 -19.49
CA LEU A 127 -3.02 -14.63 -20.80
C LEU A 127 -3.97 -15.82 -20.86
N PRO A 128 -5.09 -15.66 -21.57
CA PRO A 128 -6.01 -16.77 -21.70
C PRO A 128 -5.34 -17.91 -22.46
N LYS A 129 -5.59 -19.12 -22.00
CA LYS A 129 -5.05 -20.26 -22.67
C LYS A 129 -5.95 -20.61 -23.81
N ASN A 130 -5.32 -20.88 -24.96
CA ASN A 130 -6.11 -21.31 -26.05
C ASN A 130 -6.53 -22.70 -25.83
N LYS A 131 -7.81 -22.98 -26.02
CA LYS A 131 -8.25 -24.30 -25.91
C LYS A 131 -8.42 -24.76 -27.23
N GLU A 132 -7.83 -25.76 -27.61
CA GLU A 132 -7.94 -26.20 -28.94
C GLU A 132 -8.75 -27.37 -29.05
#